data_0cf386d7dc0d6430c05b904a7e7016aa
#
_entry.id   0cf386d7dc0d6430c05b904a7e7016aa
#
_cell.length_a   1.000
_cell.length_b   1.000
_cell.length_c   1.000
_cell.angle_alpha   90.00
_cell.angle_beta   90.00
_cell.angle_gamma   90.00
#
_symmetry.space_group_name_H-M   'P 1'
#
loop_
_entity.id
_entity.type
_entity.pdbx_description
1 polymer ?
#
loop_
_entity_poly.entity_id
_entity_poly.type
_entity_poly.pdbx_seq_one_letter_code
_entity_poly.pdbx_strand_id
1 'polypeptide(L)'
;VIDSTHARMSEVFHPDGGSWKRSDMPRTSFVFLNAEEGLSPEEQSRAAHREAKAALGAYWNALEGTIDPSKVENAAQNALIGNAEEIAQQIVERFHPEDRIMAWFDFFNHDSERVCRDMTAYMEQVAPRVENILTGA
;
A
#
# COMPACT_ATOMS: atom_id res chain seq x y z
N VAL A 1 -6.59 11.09 10.67
CA VAL A 1 -7.48 11.36 9.51
C VAL A 1 -8.43 10.20 9.26
N ILE A 2 -7.95 8.96 9.19
CA ILE A 2 -8.79 7.80 8.82
C ILE A 2 -9.76 7.41 9.91
N ASP A 3 -9.35 7.40 11.16
CA ASP A 3 -10.25 7.11 12.29
C ASP A 3 -11.36 8.16 12.41
N SER A 4 -11.06 9.42 12.17
CA SER A 4 -12.08 10.49 12.12
C SER A 4 -13.03 10.33 10.93
N THR A 5 -12.55 9.84 9.79
CA THR A 5 -13.39 9.55 8.63
C THR A 5 -14.31 8.37 8.90
N HIS A 6 -13.82 7.29 9.51
CA HIS A 6 -14.65 6.16 9.92
C HIS A 6 -15.73 6.57 10.92
N ALA A 7 -15.37 7.35 11.94
CA ALA A 7 -16.32 7.87 12.92
C ALA A 7 -17.44 8.69 12.25
N ARG A 8 -17.04 9.62 11.36
CA ARG A 8 -17.99 10.46 10.62
C ARG A 8 -18.90 9.64 9.69
N MET A 9 -18.34 8.65 9.00
CA MET A 9 -19.14 7.76 8.14
C MET A 9 -20.18 6.98 8.94
N SER A 10 -19.81 6.48 10.11
CA SER A 10 -20.73 5.80 11.02
C SER A 10 -21.91 6.70 11.46
N GLU A 11 -21.62 7.96 11.81
CA GLU A 11 -22.64 8.90 12.26
C GLU A 11 -23.58 9.37 11.13
N VAL A 12 -23.04 9.60 9.93
CA VAL A 12 -23.77 10.27 8.84
C VAL A 12 -24.51 9.27 7.95
N PHE A 13 -23.92 8.09 7.69
CA PHE A 13 -24.44 7.13 6.71
C PHE A 13 -25.16 5.92 7.31
N HIS A 14 -25.27 5.84 8.63
CA HIS A 14 -26.09 4.86 9.31
C HIS A 14 -27.09 5.52 10.27
N PRO A 15 -27.98 6.40 9.76
CA PRO A 15 -28.97 7.10 10.60
C PRO A 15 -29.95 6.16 11.30
N ASP A 16 -30.12 4.94 10.79
CA ASP A 16 -31.04 3.93 11.32
C ASP A 16 -30.41 3.07 12.45
N GLY A 17 -29.27 3.49 13.00
CA GLY A 17 -28.62 2.80 14.13
C GLY A 17 -27.86 1.55 13.76
N GLY A 18 -27.54 1.35 12.48
CA GLY A 18 -26.63 0.29 12.02
C GLY A 18 -25.21 0.52 12.54
N SER A 19 -24.48 -0.55 12.87
CA SER A 19 -23.08 -0.46 13.25
C SER A 19 -22.21 -0.45 12.01
N TRP A 20 -21.47 0.64 11.81
CA TRP A 20 -20.41 0.72 10.79
C TRP A 20 -19.18 -0.04 11.27
N LYS A 21 -18.73 -1.00 10.46
CA LYS A 21 -17.48 -1.73 10.72
C LYS A 21 -16.36 -1.13 9.89
N ARG A 22 -15.14 -1.14 10.40
CA ARG A 22 -13.95 -0.70 9.65
C ARG A 22 -13.80 -1.46 8.32
N SER A 23 -14.13 -2.75 8.31
CA SER A 23 -14.13 -3.59 7.12
C SER A 23 -15.14 -3.19 6.03
N ASP A 24 -16.14 -2.37 6.36
CA ASP A 24 -17.14 -1.91 5.39
C ASP A 24 -16.60 -0.78 4.48
N MET A 25 -15.49 -0.17 4.86
CA MET A 25 -14.82 0.87 4.07
C MET A 25 -13.37 0.44 3.75
N PRO A 26 -13.15 -0.23 2.62
CA PRO A 26 -11.82 -0.61 2.18
C PRO A 26 -10.91 0.62 1.98
N ARG A 27 -9.65 0.47 2.34
CA ARG A 27 -8.63 1.49 2.18
C ARG A 27 -7.70 1.11 1.03
N THR A 28 -7.63 1.96 0.03
CA THR A 28 -6.74 1.76 -1.12
C THR A 28 -5.34 2.21 -0.76
N SER A 29 -4.35 1.39 -1.11
CA SER A 29 -2.94 1.77 -1.06
C SER A 29 -2.21 1.27 -2.30
N PHE A 30 -1.36 2.12 -2.86
CA PHE A 30 -0.41 1.67 -3.89
C PHE A 30 0.66 0.80 -3.25
N VAL A 31 1.04 -0.27 -3.94
CA VAL A 31 2.05 -1.21 -3.48
C VAL A 31 3.19 -1.28 -4.50
N PHE A 32 4.39 -0.97 -4.04
CA PHE A 32 5.64 -1.12 -4.80
C PHE A 32 6.52 -2.10 -4.03
N LEU A 33 6.33 -3.37 -4.32
CA LEU A 33 7.03 -4.49 -3.70
C LEU A 33 8.18 -4.95 -4.59
N ASN A 34 9.35 -5.13 -4.01
CA ASN A 34 10.40 -5.94 -4.63
C ASN A 34 10.77 -7.09 -3.69
N ALA A 35 10.53 -8.32 -4.16
CA ALA A 35 10.89 -9.57 -3.49
C ALA A 35 11.74 -10.45 -4.41
N GLU A 36 12.53 -9.85 -5.29
CA GLU A 36 13.35 -10.54 -6.27
C GLU A 36 14.42 -11.39 -5.61
N GLU A 37 14.42 -12.69 -5.92
CA GLU A 37 15.42 -13.62 -5.41
C GLU A 37 16.81 -13.26 -5.93
N GLY A 38 17.80 -13.37 -5.07
CA GLY A 38 19.19 -13.03 -5.40
C GLY A 38 19.59 -11.59 -5.10
N LEU A 39 18.64 -10.71 -4.78
CA LEU A 39 18.93 -9.38 -4.24
C LEU A 39 18.95 -9.42 -2.71
N SER A 40 19.85 -8.63 -2.12
CA SER A 40 19.81 -8.39 -0.67
C SER A 40 18.56 -7.59 -0.27
N PRO A 41 18.12 -7.64 1.00
CA PRO A 41 17.00 -6.84 1.47
C PRO A 41 17.15 -5.35 1.17
N GLU A 42 18.34 -4.80 1.29
CA GLU A 42 18.64 -3.39 0.99
C GLU A 42 18.55 -3.09 -0.51
N GLU A 43 18.93 -4.03 -1.37
CA GLU A 43 18.82 -3.89 -2.83
C GLU A 43 17.35 -3.96 -3.25
N GLN A 44 16.58 -4.88 -2.69
CA GLN A 44 15.13 -4.98 -2.89
C GLN A 44 14.43 -3.68 -2.48
N SER A 45 14.73 -3.16 -1.30
CA SER A 45 14.19 -1.89 -0.81
C SER A 45 14.51 -0.73 -1.74
N ARG A 46 15.77 -0.58 -2.14
CA ARG A 46 16.19 0.48 -3.07
C ARG A 46 15.51 0.35 -4.44
N ALA A 47 15.33 -0.87 -4.94
CA ALA A 47 14.65 -1.12 -6.21
C ALA A 47 13.17 -0.70 -6.14
N ALA A 48 12.46 -1.07 -5.08
CA ALA A 48 11.08 -0.69 -4.84
C ALA A 48 10.89 0.84 -4.77
N HIS A 49 11.78 1.53 -4.06
CA HIS A 49 11.73 2.99 -3.96
C HIS A 49 12.02 3.70 -5.29
N ARG A 50 12.97 3.19 -6.08
CA ARG A 50 13.22 3.75 -7.43
C ARG A 50 12.01 3.58 -8.33
N GLU A 51 11.37 2.44 -8.27
CA GLU A 51 10.18 2.16 -9.06
C GLU A 51 9.00 3.04 -8.65
N ALA A 52 8.73 3.15 -7.36
CA ALA A 52 7.69 4.02 -6.83
C ALA A 52 7.88 5.47 -7.28
N LYS A 53 9.09 5.98 -7.18
CA LYS A 53 9.41 7.34 -7.62
C LYS A 53 9.19 7.54 -9.12
N ALA A 54 9.58 6.57 -9.93
CA ALA A 54 9.38 6.62 -11.38
C ALA A 54 7.89 6.58 -11.76
N ALA A 55 7.12 5.65 -11.17
CA ALA A 55 5.69 5.50 -11.43
C ALA A 55 4.87 6.72 -10.97
N LEU A 56 5.12 7.21 -9.77
CA LEU A 56 4.44 8.39 -9.24
C LEU A 56 4.82 9.66 -10.01
N GLY A 57 6.08 9.80 -10.42
CA GLY A 57 6.52 10.88 -11.29
C GLY A 57 5.82 10.85 -12.65
N ALA A 58 5.71 9.68 -13.27
CA ALA A 58 5.00 9.51 -14.54
C ALA A 58 3.51 9.86 -14.42
N TYR A 59 2.87 9.47 -13.32
CA TYR A 59 1.49 9.80 -13.03
C TYR A 59 1.25 11.32 -12.96
N TRP A 60 2.03 12.04 -12.16
CA TRP A 60 1.88 13.48 -12.02
C TRP A 60 2.22 14.22 -13.31
N ASN A 61 3.22 13.76 -14.05
CA ASN A 61 3.54 14.33 -15.36
C ASN A 61 2.40 14.15 -16.36
N ALA A 62 1.72 12.99 -16.34
CA ALA A 62 0.58 12.72 -17.20
C ALA A 62 -0.64 13.61 -16.85
N LEU A 63 -0.86 13.90 -15.56
CA LEU A 63 -1.98 14.73 -15.13
C LEU A 63 -1.75 16.23 -15.32
N GLU A 64 -0.56 16.71 -15.01
CA GLU A 64 -0.28 18.16 -14.90
C GLU A 64 0.72 18.66 -15.94
N GLY A 65 1.29 17.77 -16.76
CA GLY A 65 2.33 18.10 -17.73
C GLY A 65 3.67 18.48 -17.12
N THR A 66 3.82 18.29 -15.80
CA THR A 66 5.05 18.57 -15.06
C THR A 66 5.19 17.64 -13.85
N ILE A 67 6.41 17.50 -13.36
CA ILE A 67 6.68 16.73 -12.14
C ILE A 67 6.88 17.71 -10.99
N ASP A 68 5.98 17.67 -10.01
CA ASP A 68 6.15 18.36 -8.74
C ASP A 68 6.74 17.39 -7.71
N PRO A 69 8.00 17.60 -7.27
CA PRO A 69 8.64 16.70 -6.32
C PRO A 69 7.90 16.55 -5.00
N SER A 70 7.22 17.61 -4.53
CA SER A 70 6.48 17.57 -3.27
C SER A 70 5.25 16.65 -3.35
N LYS A 71 4.56 16.61 -4.49
CA LYS A 71 3.42 15.71 -4.72
C LYS A 71 3.86 14.26 -4.83
N VAL A 72 4.99 14.01 -5.52
CA VAL A 72 5.59 12.67 -5.60
C VAL A 72 5.96 12.17 -4.21
N GLU A 73 6.61 13.00 -3.40
CA GLU A 73 6.99 12.66 -2.02
C GLU A 73 5.76 12.36 -1.15
N ASN A 74 4.75 13.21 -1.19
CA ASN A 74 3.50 13.00 -0.42
C ASN A 74 2.77 11.72 -0.84
N ALA A 75 2.74 11.41 -2.14
CA ALA A 75 2.15 10.17 -2.63
C ALA A 75 2.96 8.93 -2.20
N ALA A 76 4.29 9.03 -2.23
CA ALA A 76 5.17 7.96 -1.76
C ALA A 76 5.00 7.67 -0.26
N GLN A 77 4.81 8.68 0.57
CA GLN A 77 4.55 8.51 2.01
C GLN A 77 3.25 7.73 2.31
N ASN A 78 2.28 7.79 1.42
CA ASN A 78 1.00 7.08 1.56
C ASN A 78 0.98 5.70 0.88
N ALA A 79 1.98 5.37 0.08
CA ALA A 79 2.14 4.07 -0.54
C ALA A 79 2.84 3.07 0.39
N LEU A 80 2.69 1.79 0.08
CA LEU A 80 3.46 0.71 0.70
C LEU A 80 4.64 0.41 -0.23
N ILE A 81 5.85 0.71 0.23
CA ILE A 81 7.06 0.63 -0.60
C ILE A 81 8.16 -0.12 0.15
N GLY A 82 8.76 -1.10 -0.47
CA GLY A 82 9.90 -1.80 0.08
C GLY A 82 9.98 -3.27 -0.29
N ASN A 83 10.77 -4.01 0.46
CA ASN A 83 10.78 -5.47 0.46
C ASN A 83 9.59 -6.03 1.27
N ALA A 84 9.44 -7.35 1.32
CA ALA A 84 8.30 -7.99 2.00
C ALA A 84 8.23 -7.69 3.49
N GLU A 85 9.37 -7.61 4.18
CA GLU A 85 9.44 -7.30 5.61
C GLU A 85 9.02 -5.85 5.89
N GLU A 86 9.57 -4.91 5.13
CA GLU A 86 9.25 -3.48 5.26
C GLU A 86 7.77 -3.18 5.00
N ILE A 87 7.18 -3.82 3.98
CA ILE A 87 5.75 -3.64 3.69
C ILE A 87 4.88 -4.23 4.80
N ALA A 88 5.23 -5.41 5.32
CA ALA A 88 4.50 -6.01 6.43
C ALA A 88 4.53 -5.10 7.67
N GLN A 89 5.68 -4.53 8.00
CA GLN A 89 5.82 -3.59 9.09
C GLN A 89 5.01 -2.32 8.87
N GLN A 90 5.06 -1.73 7.66
CA GLN A 90 4.26 -0.55 7.30
C GLN A 90 2.75 -0.81 7.44
N ILE A 91 2.29 -2.00 7.06
CA ILE A 91 0.87 -2.37 7.22
C ILE A 91 0.48 -2.39 8.69
N VAL A 92 1.24 -3.04 9.54
CA VAL A 92 0.94 -3.13 10.98
C VAL A 92 0.99 -1.77 11.67
N GLU A 93 1.89 -0.88 11.25
CA GLU A 93 2.02 0.45 11.82
C GLU A 93 0.93 1.43 11.38
N ARG A 94 0.43 1.29 10.15
CA ARG A 94 -0.46 2.31 9.54
C ARG A 94 -1.93 1.91 9.51
N PHE A 95 -2.23 0.62 9.60
CA PHE A 95 -3.59 0.11 9.45
C PHE A 95 -4.06 -0.57 10.76
N HIS A 96 -5.34 -0.45 11.03
CA HIS A 96 -5.95 -1.22 12.09
C HIS A 96 -6.12 -2.69 11.67
N PRO A 97 -6.03 -3.67 12.58
CA PRO A 97 -6.18 -5.09 12.23
C PRO A 97 -7.49 -5.46 11.51
N GLU A 98 -8.56 -4.69 11.73
CA GLU A 98 -9.85 -4.90 11.07
C GLU A 98 -10.00 -4.15 9.74
N ASP A 99 -9.00 -3.38 9.32
CA ASP A 99 -9.05 -2.67 8.03
C ASP A 99 -8.95 -3.67 6.88
N ARG A 100 -9.75 -3.42 5.84
CA ARG A 100 -9.59 -4.09 4.54
C ARG A 100 -8.71 -3.23 3.65
N ILE A 101 -7.61 -3.81 3.21
CA ILE A 101 -6.67 -3.13 2.31
C ILE A 101 -6.99 -3.55 0.87
N MET A 102 -7.23 -2.58 0.01
CA MET A 102 -7.28 -2.75 -1.43
C MET A 102 -5.90 -2.38 -1.98
N ALA A 103 -5.07 -3.39 -2.19
CA ALA A 103 -3.72 -3.21 -2.70
C ALA A 103 -3.74 -3.00 -4.22
N TRP A 104 -3.10 -1.94 -4.68
CA TRP A 104 -3.01 -1.58 -6.09
C TRP A 104 -1.58 -1.74 -6.58
N PHE A 105 -1.34 -2.77 -7.41
CA PHE A 105 -0.02 -3.15 -7.89
C PHE A 105 0.33 -2.61 -9.28
N ASP A 106 -0.64 -2.43 -10.17
CA ASP A 106 -0.40 -1.89 -11.50
C ASP A 106 -0.60 -0.37 -11.51
N PHE A 107 0.47 0.36 -11.37
CA PHE A 107 0.43 1.81 -11.35
C PHE A 107 1.52 2.40 -12.25
N PHE A 108 1.13 2.81 -13.47
CA PHE A 108 1.96 3.47 -14.48
C PHE A 108 3.20 2.69 -14.97
N ASN A 109 3.22 1.39 -14.84
CA ASN A 109 4.33 0.55 -15.28
C ASN A 109 3.91 -0.57 -16.25
N HIS A 110 2.64 -0.94 -16.28
CA HIS A 110 2.00 -1.81 -17.28
C HIS A 110 2.78 -3.10 -17.65
N ASP A 111 3.49 -3.66 -16.68
CA ASP A 111 4.20 -4.94 -16.80
C ASP A 111 3.41 -6.02 -16.08
N SER A 112 2.61 -6.78 -16.84
CA SER A 112 1.71 -7.78 -16.27
C SER A 112 2.44 -8.95 -15.61
N GLU A 113 3.60 -9.36 -16.10
CA GLU A 113 4.38 -10.44 -15.49
C GLU A 113 4.89 -10.01 -14.12
N ARG A 114 5.38 -8.79 -14.02
CA ARG A 114 5.83 -8.21 -12.76
C ARG A 114 4.66 -8.03 -11.79
N VAL A 115 3.53 -7.51 -12.24
CA VAL A 115 2.34 -7.34 -11.40
C VAL A 115 1.91 -8.68 -10.81
N CYS A 116 1.83 -9.74 -11.62
CA CYS A 116 1.48 -11.08 -11.15
C CYS A 116 2.50 -11.61 -10.13
N ARG A 117 3.79 -11.44 -10.39
CA ARG A 117 4.87 -11.86 -9.47
C ARG A 117 4.77 -11.11 -8.14
N ASP A 118 4.57 -9.81 -8.18
CA ASP A 118 4.48 -8.98 -6.97
C ASP A 118 3.21 -9.27 -6.16
N MET A 119 2.08 -9.54 -6.82
CA MET A 119 0.87 -10.00 -6.15
C MET A 119 1.07 -11.36 -5.46
N THR A 120 1.75 -12.30 -6.14
CA THR A 120 2.10 -13.60 -5.57
C THR A 120 3.00 -13.42 -4.35
N ALA A 121 4.08 -12.64 -4.48
CA ALA A 121 4.98 -12.36 -3.37
C ALA A 121 4.28 -11.66 -2.19
N TYR A 122 3.34 -10.79 -2.46
CA TYR A 122 2.54 -10.15 -1.42
C TYR A 122 1.73 -11.18 -0.61
N MET A 123 1.04 -12.10 -1.30
CA MET A 123 0.24 -13.14 -0.63
C MET A 123 1.09 -14.19 0.09
N GLU A 124 2.24 -14.54 -0.46
CA GLU A 124 3.09 -15.60 0.08
C GLU A 124 4.10 -15.11 1.13
N GLN A 125 4.51 -13.84 1.05
CA GLN A 125 5.57 -13.31 1.90
C GLN A 125 5.12 -12.16 2.80
N VAL A 126 4.28 -11.23 2.33
CA VAL A 126 3.82 -10.09 3.13
C VAL A 126 2.67 -10.48 4.06
N ALA A 127 1.60 -11.06 3.51
CA ALA A 127 0.41 -11.38 4.29
C ALA A 127 0.70 -12.30 5.50
N PRO A 128 1.48 -13.40 5.38
CA PRO A 128 1.83 -14.21 6.54
C PRO A 128 2.68 -13.47 7.58
N ARG A 129 3.56 -12.55 7.14
CA ARG A 129 4.35 -11.74 8.08
C ARG A 129 3.47 -10.78 8.88
N VAL A 130 2.51 -10.15 8.25
CA VAL A 130 1.53 -9.29 8.93
C VAL A 130 0.77 -10.10 9.99
N GLU A 131 0.28 -11.27 9.63
CA GLU A 131 -0.42 -12.16 10.56
C GLU A 131 0.47 -12.55 11.75
N ASN A 132 1.73 -12.95 11.49
CA ASN A 132 2.68 -13.30 12.53
C ASN A 132 2.98 -12.12 13.47
N ILE A 133 3.16 -10.91 12.96
CA ILE A 133 3.40 -9.74 13.79
C ILE A 133 2.17 -9.46 14.67
N LEU A 134 0.96 -9.50 14.10
CA LEU A 134 -0.28 -9.24 14.83
C LEU A 134 -0.61 -10.29 15.89
N THR A 135 -0.25 -11.54 15.66
CA THR A 135 -0.49 -12.65 16.60
C THR A 135 0.66 -12.89 17.57
N GLY A 136 1.81 -12.27 17.35
CA GLY A 136 3.02 -12.46 18.15
C GLY A 136 3.70 -13.81 17.91
N ALA A 137 3.43 -14.41 16.76
CA ALA A 137 4.01 -15.70 16.38
C ALA A 137 5.37 -15.56 15.70
#